data_1fc4301c4645ea4d458a2b5dbc6ed3dc
#
_entry.id   1fc4301c4645ea4d458a2b5dbc6ed3dc
#
_cell.length_a   1.000
_cell.length_b   1.000
_cell.length_c   1.000
_cell.angle_alpha   90.00
_cell.angle_beta   90.00
_cell.angle_gamma   90.00
#
_symmetry.space_group_name_H-M   'P 1'
#
loop_
_entity.id
_entity.type
_entity.pdbx_description
1 polymer ?
#
loop_
_entity_poly.entity_id
_entity_poly.type
_entity_poly.pdbx_seq_one_letter_code
_entity_poly.pdbx_strand_id
1 'polypeptide(L)'
;MLMKIQDEEIHQDDLQETFNTLWQYNIKLNQSKCAFGVSSGKFLRFMVSHRGIEANPNKIQVILDMKPPQNVKEVQSLTRRVAALNRFVSKTTDKCLPFFRVLRKAFAWTDDCQRAFEDLKAYLTTAPLLSPSVLGEELYLYLAVTSHAISSVLIREEGRVQKPVYYTSRALRGAKSMIPTDREVSFCIDHSI
;
A
#
# COMPACT_ATOMS: atom_id res chain seq x y z
N MET A 1 18.67 0.78 -4.51
CA MET A 1 19.26 0.62 -3.17
C MET A 1 18.72 1.72 -2.29
N LEU A 2 18.38 1.44 -1.05
CA LEU A 2 17.96 2.41 -0.03
C LEU A 2 18.84 2.19 1.18
N MET A 3 19.51 3.25 1.63
CA MET A 3 20.18 3.27 2.92
C MET A 3 19.34 4.12 3.87
N LYS A 4 19.04 3.57 5.02
CA LYS A 4 18.37 4.28 6.11
C LYS A 4 19.37 4.35 7.27
N ILE A 5 19.67 5.54 7.71
CA ILE A 5 20.64 5.81 8.75
C ILE A 5 19.87 6.33 9.95
N GLN A 6 20.23 5.87 11.13
CA GLN A 6 19.65 6.32 12.39
C GLN A 6 20.52 7.38 13.07
N ASP A 7 21.81 7.38 12.78
CA ASP A 7 22.78 8.24 13.43
C ASP A 7 23.59 9.03 12.39
N GLU A 8 23.63 10.36 12.50
CA GLU A 8 24.31 11.23 11.53
C GLU A 8 25.83 11.06 11.57
N GLU A 9 26.39 10.69 12.72
CA GLU A 9 27.84 10.52 12.88
C GLU A 9 28.38 9.29 12.11
N ILE A 10 27.58 8.24 12.00
CA ILE A 10 27.96 6.99 11.31
C ILE A 10 27.70 7.08 9.78
N HIS A 11 27.01 8.13 9.35
CA HIS A 11 26.58 8.25 7.95
C HIS A 11 27.72 8.21 6.93
N GLN A 12 28.83 8.84 7.23
CA GLN A 12 29.98 8.91 6.31
C GLN A 12 30.62 7.54 6.15
N ASP A 13 30.76 6.80 7.24
CA ASP A 13 31.39 5.47 7.25
C ASP A 13 30.54 4.45 6.49
N ASP A 14 29.21 4.45 6.73
CA ASP A 14 28.25 3.60 6.02
C ASP A 14 28.23 3.90 4.51
N LEU A 15 28.29 5.18 4.13
CA LEU A 15 28.41 5.58 2.73
C LEU A 15 29.72 5.09 2.11
N GLN A 16 30.84 5.24 2.82
CA GLN A 16 32.15 4.81 2.33
C GLN A 16 32.18 3.30 2.13
N GLU A 17 31.65 2.50 3.08
CA GLU A 17 31.54 1.05 2.95
C GLU A 17 30.67 0.67 1.75
N THR A 18 29.53 1.35 1.60
CA THR A 18 28.65 1.12 0.46
C THR A 18 29.34 1.42 -0.87
N PHE A 19 30.05 2.55 -0.98
CA PHE A 19 30.77 2.88 -2.21
C PHE A 19 31.92 1.92 -2.48
N ASN A 20 32.63 1.47 -1.48
CA ASN A 20 33.66 0.45 -1.62
C ASN A 20 33.11 -0.86 -2.16
N THR A 21 31.94 -1.28 -1.63
CA THR A 21 31.23 -2.48 -2.10
C THR A 21 30.80 -2.32 -3.56
N LEU A 22 30.19 -1.18 -3.92
CA LEU A 22 29.78 -0.91 -5.30
C LEU A 22 30.97 -0.91 -6.26
N TRP A 23 32.10 -0.37 -5.85
CA TRP A 23 33.32 -0.36 -6.61
C TRP A 23 33.89 -1.77 -6.82
N GLN A 24 33.91 -2.57 -5.77
CA GLN A 24 34.40 -3.96 -5.80
C GLN A 24 33.61 -4.79 -6.84
N TYR A 25 32.28 -4.57 -6.94
CA TYR A 25 31.42 -5.30 -7.88
C TYR A 25 31.23 -4.57 -9.22
N ASN A 26 31.99 -3.51 -9.52
CA ASN A 26 31.87 -2.73 -10.75
C ASN A 26 30.45 -2.16 -11.00
N ILE A 27 29.70 -1.87 -9.96
CA ILE A 27 28.34 -1.30 -10.06
C ILE A 27 28.44 0.21 -10.23
N LYS A 28 27.91 0.71 -11.36
CA LYS A 28 27.87 2.14 -11.64
C LYS A 28 26.55 2.75 -11.19
N LEU A 29 26.62 3.85 -10.46
CA LEU A 29 25.47 4.63 -10.04
C LEU A 29 25.10 5.68 -11.10
N ASN A 30 23.80 5.83 -11.35
CA ASN A 30 23.30 6.95 -12.15
C ASN A 30 23.08 8.16 -11.24
N GLN A 31 23.94 9.15 -11.32
CA GLN A 31 23.93 10.34 -10.48
C GLN A 31 22.58 11.08 -10.49
N SER A 32 21.92 11.17 -11.66
CA SER A 32 20.62 11.85 -11.78
C SER A 32 19.46 11.14 -11.06
N LYS A 33 19.67 9.88 -10.65
CA LYS A 33 18.69 9.06 -9.93
C LYS A 33 19.06 8.81 -8.47
N CYS A 34 20.21 9.28 -8.04
CA CYS A 34 20.66 9.17 -6.66
C CYS A 34 20.27 10.44 -5.89
N ALA A 35 19.84 10.25 -4.67
CA ALA A 35 19.60 11.32 -3.71
C ALA A 35 20.32 10.95 -2.40
N PHE A 36 21.08 11.89 -1.85
CA PHE A 36 21.85 11.74 -0.64
C PHE A 36 21.42 12.81 0.37
N GLY A 37 21.50 12.50 1.67
CA GLY A 37 21.22 13.46 2.73
C GLY A 37 19.79 13.99 2.73
N VAL A 38 18.81 13.18 2.29
CA VAL A 38 17.40 13.57 2.22
C VAL A 38 16.61 12.93 3.35
N SER A 39 15.71 13.67 3.98
CA SER A 39 14.81 13.19 5.03
C SER A 39 13.69 12.27 4.52
N SER A 40 13.44 12.32 3.22
CA SER A 40 12.47 11.43 2.55
C SER A 40 12.84 11.23 1.08
N GLY A 41 12.50 10.08 0.53
CA GLY A 41 12.80 9.77 -0.86
C GLY A 41 11.81 8.82 -1.51
N LYS A 42 11.76 8.85 -2.84
CA LYS A 42 11.00 7.88 -3.63
C LYS A 42 11.78 6.57 -3.74
N PHE A 43 11.23 5.49 -3.20
CA PHE A 43 11.80 4.16 -3.32
C PHE A 43 10.73 3.15 -3.75
N LEU A 44 10.99 2.38 -4.80
CA LEU A 44 10.10 1.34 -5.32
C LEU A 44 8.61 1.79 -5.42
N ARG A 45 8.37 3.00 -5.91
CA ARG A 45 7.05 3.63 -6.09
C ARG A 45 6.40 4.20 -4.82
N PHE A 46 7.05 4.13 -3.69
CA PHE A 46 6.59 4.66 -2.40
C PHE A 46 7.40 5.89 -2.00
N MET A 47 6.85 6.67 -1.10
CA MET A 47 7.60 7.66 -0.36
C MET A 47 8.05 7.03 0.95
N VAL A 48 9.34 7.04 1.20
CA VAL A 48 9.93 6.53 2.45
C VAL A 48 10.48 7.73 3.22
N SER A 49 10.08 7.86 4.47
CA SER A 49 10.55 8.90 5.40
C SER A 49 10.89 8.27 6.75
N HIS A 50 11.40 9.07 7.67
CA HIS A 50 11.62 8.60 9.04
C HIS A 50 10.30 8.18 9.73
N ARG A 51 9.17 8.79 9.36
CA ARG A 51 7.83 8.47 9.89
C ARG A 51 7.27 7.15 9.40
N GLY A 52 7.76 6.65 8.26
CA GLY A 52 7.27 5.41 7.67
C GLY A 52 7.18 5.45 6.15
N ILE A 53 6.28 4.63 5.61
CA ILE A 53 6.06 4.46 4.18
C ILE A 53 4.71 5.07 3.81
N GLU A 54 4.73 5.99 2.86
CA GLU A 54 3.55 6.69 2.36
C GLU A 54 3.28 6.33 0.89
N ALA A 55 2.01 6.41 0.51
CA ALA A 55 1.65 6.37 -0.90
C ALA A 55 2.20 7.61 -1.61
N ASN A 56 2.65 7.44 -2.86
CA ASN A 56 3.15 8.58 -3.63
C ASN A 56 2.02 9.60 -3.87
N PRO A 57 2.15 10.85 -3.37
CA PRO A 57 1.13 11.89 -3.48
C PRO A 57 0.65 12.10 -4.92
N ASN A 58 1.56 12.06 -5.89
CA ASN A 58 1.20 12.24 -7.31
C ASN A 58 0.24 11.13 -7.81
N LYS A 59 0.35 9.89 -7.27
CA LYS A 59 -0.57 8.81 -7.65
C LYS A 59 -1.93 8.96 -7.00
N ILE A 60 -1.98 9.49 -5.79
CA ILE A 60 -3.23 9.82 -5.11
C ILE A 60 -3.89 10.96 -5.87
N GLN A 61 -3.16 12.04 -6.14
CA GLN A 61 -3.69 13.23 -6.82
C GLN A 61 -4.31 12.89 -8.17
N VAL A 62 -3.68 12.03 -8.95
CA VAL A 62 -4.24 11.57 -10.24
C VAL A 62 -5.62 10.91 -10.08
N ILE A 63 -5.89 10.20 -8.96
CA ILE A 63 -7.21 9.62 -8.70
C ILE A 63 -8.18 10.69 -8.21
N LEU A 64 -7.71 11.60 -7.36
CA LEU A 64 -8.53 12.70 -6.85
C LEU A 64 -9.03 13.64 -7.97
N ASP A 65 -8.18 13.89 -8.99
CA ASP A 65 -8.49 14.73 -10.13
C ASP A 65 -9.34 14.01 -11.21
N MET A 66 -9.49 12.68 -11.11
CA MET A 66 -10.32 11.95 -12.07
C MET A 66 -11.78 12.37 -11.97
N LYS A 67 -12.39 12.54 -13.13
CA LYS A 67 -13.86 12.64 -13.26
C LYS A 67 -14.47 11.22 -13.17
N PRO A 68 -15.78 11.10 -12.84
CA PRO A 68 -16.45 9.82 -12.89
C PRO A 68 -16.26 9.15 -14.26
N PRO A 69 -15.84 7.87 -14.30
CA PRO A 69 -15.61 7.14 -15.53
C PRO A 69 -16.85 7.08 -16.43
N GLN A 70 -16.67 7.36 -17.71
CA GLN A 70 -17.75 7.36 -18.72
C GLN A 70 -17.70 6.15 -19.65
N ASN A 71 -16.67 5.32 -19.56
CA ASN A 71 -16.50 4.13 -20.39
C ASN A 71 -15.66 3.04 -19.67
N VAL A 72 -15.70 1.83 -20.22
CA VAL A 72 -14.98 0.66 -19.68
C VAL A 72 -13.47 0.91 -19.54
N LYS A 73 -12.86 1.63 -20.48
CA LYS A 73 -11.41 1.90 -20.45
C LYS A 73 -11.05 2.80 -19.26
N GLU A 74 -11.88 3.75 -18.93
CA GLU A 74 -11.68 4.64 -17.78
C GLU A 74 -11.86 3.90 -16.45
N VAL A 75 -12.85 2.98 -16.36
CA VAL A 75 -13.00 2.09 -15.19
C VAL A 75 -11.79 1.19 -15.03
N GLN A 76 -11.26 0.62 -16.12
CA GLN A 76 -10.02 -0.15 -16.09
C GLN A 76 -8.82 0.69 -15.65
N SER A 77 -8.75 1.94 -16.09
CA SER A 77 -7.71 2.88 -15.67
C SER A 77 -7.81 3.17 -14.17
N LEU A 78 -9.01 3.46 -13.65
CA LEU A 78 -9.27 3.66 -12.24
C LEU A 78 -8.86 2.44 -11.41
N THR A 79 -9.38 1.26 -11.73
CA THR A 79 -9.09 0.03 -10.99
C THR A 79 -7.60 -0.32 -10.98
N ARG A 80 -6.88 -0.07 -12.08
CA ARG A 80 -5.43 -0.26 -12.17
C ARG A 80 -4.65 0.71 -11.27
N ARG A 81 -5.09 1.97 -11.19
CA ARG A 81 -4.50 2.99 -10.31
C ARG A 81 -4.73 2.64 -8.84
N VAL A 82 -5.94 2.21 -8.48
CA VAL A 82 -6.28 1.78 -7.12
C VAL A 82 -5.49 0.51 -6.74
N ALA A 83 -5.37 -0.45 -7.63
CA ALA A 83 -4.56 -1.65 -7.41
C ALA A 83 -3.08 -1.34 -7.12
N ALA A 84 -2.54 -0.25 -7.70
CA ALA A 84 -1.18 0.21 -7.40
C ALA A 84 -1.05 0.83 -6.00
N LEU A 85 -2.16 1.15 -5.33
CA LEU A 85 -2.23 1.69 -3.97
C LEU A 85 -2.79 0.68 -2.95
N ASN A 86 -3.00 -0.57 -3.33
CA ASN A 86 -3.68 -1.58 -2.50
C ASN A 86 -3.09 -1.76 -1.11
N ARG A 87 -1.76 -1.56 -0.95
CA ARG A 87 -1.07 -1.65 0.34
C ARG A 87 -1.46 -0.53 1.33
N PHE A 88 -2.04 0.57 0.85
CA PHE A 88 -2.47 1.72 1.65
C PHE A 88 -3.98 1.79 1.81
N VAL A 89 -4.72 0.91 1.16
CA VAL A 89 -6.18 0.94 1.15
C VAL A 89 -6.72 -0.31 1.82
N SER A 90 -7.35 -0.12 2.98
CA SER A 90 -8.05 -1.20 3.68
C SER A 90 -9.21 -1.72 2.85
N LYS A 91 -9.41 -3.04 2.83
CA LYS A 91 -10.54 -3.71 2.14
C LYS A 91 -10.68 -3.23 0.67
N THR A 92 -9.55 -3.06 -0.03
CA THR A 92 -9.50 -2.50 -1.41
C THR A 92 -10.44 -3.23 -2.35
N THR A 93 -10.51 -4.57 -2.27
CA THR A 93 -11.35 -5.38 -3.16
C THR A 93 -12.83 -5.10 -2.96
N ASP A 94 -13.28 -4.96 -1.70
CA ASP A 94 -14.68 -4.66 -1.39
C ASP A 94 -15.04 -3.25 -1.85
N LYS A 95 -14.18 -2.27 -1.60
CA LYS A 95 -14.36 -0.89 -2.09
C LYS A 95 -14.42 -0.79 -3.61
N CYS A 96 -13.71 -1.66 -4.33
CA CYS A 96 -13.69 -1.69 -5.79
C CYS A 96 -14.75 -2.62 -6.41
N LEU A 97 -15.55 -3.32 -5.60
CA LEU A 97 -16.53 -4.29 -6.08
C LEU A 97 -17.52 -3.71 -7.10
N PRO A 98 -18.10 -2.50 -6.91
CA PRO A 98 -18.99 -1.89 -7.89
C PRO A 98 -18.29 -1.72 -9.25
N PHE A 99 -17.05 -1.29 -9.27
CA PHE A 99 -16.27 -1.10 -10.50
C PHE A 99 -16.00 -2.43 -11.22
N PHE A 100 -15.72 -3.51 -10.48
CA PHE A 100 -15.54 -4.83 -11.07
C PHE A 100 -16.83 -5.39 -11.67
N ARG A 101 -18.02 -5.03 -11.13
CA ARG A 101 -19.30 -5.41 -11.70
C ARG A 101 -19.53 -4.74 -13.05
N VAL A 102 -19.19 -3.45 -13.19
CA VAL A 102 -19.26 -2.71 -14.45
C VAL A 102 -18.34 -3.33 -15.52
N LEU A 103 -17.15 -3.82 -15.14
CA LEU A 103 -16.21 -4.45 -16.07
C LEU A 103 -16.68 -5.82 -16.62
N ARG A 104 -17.67 -6.46 -15.96
CA ARG A 104 -18.19 -7.79 -16.33
C ARG A 104 -19.46 -7.74 -17.17
N LYS A 105 -20.13 -6.60 -17.25
CA LYS A 105 -21.41 -6.40 -17.94
C LYS A 105 -21.26 -5.28 -18.97
N ALA A 106 -22.34 -4.98 -19.69
CA ALA A 106 -22.42 -3.76 -20.46
C ALA A 106 -22.16 -2.55 -19.54
N PHE A 107 -21.43 -1.57 -20.05
CA PHE A 107 -21.07 -0.39 -19.26
C PHE A 107 -22.32 0.34 -18.78
N ALA A 108 -22.48 0.46 -17.48
CA ALA A 108 -23.47 1.28 -16.81
C ALA A 108 -22.86 1.84 -15.53
N TRP A 109 -22.67 3.16 -15.47
CA TRP A 109 -22.24 3.84 -14.26
C TRP A 109 -23.45 4.08 -13.37
N THR A 110 -23.54 3.35 -12.26
CA THR A 110 -24.67 3.39 -11.33
C THR A 110 -24.37 4.30 -10.15
N ASP A 111 -25.40 4.66 -9.38
CA ASP A 111 -25.24 5.43 -8.14
C ASP A 111 -24.34 4.72 -7.12
N ASP A 112 -24.34 3.37 -7.11
CA ASP A 112 -23.41 2.59 -6.27
C ASP A 112 -21.95 2.81 -6.70
N CYS A 113 -21.69 2.91 -8.01
CA CYS A 113 -20.36 3.22 -8.52
C CYS A 113 -19.96 4.64 -8.16
N GLN A 114 -20.90 5.59 -8.26
CA GLN A 114 -20.64 6.99 -7.90
C GLN A 114 -20.28 7.12 -6.42
N ARG A 115 -21.09 6.53 -5.54
CA ARG A 115 -20.80 6.51 -4.09
C ARG A 115 -19.47 5.86 -3.77
N ALA A 116 -19.20 4.68 -4.31
CA ALA A 116 -17.93 3.99 -4.09
C ALA A 116 -16.72 4.81 -4.61
N PHE A 117 -16.89 5.59 -5.67
CA PHE A 117 -15.86 6.47 -6.21
C PHE A 117 -15.58 7.66 -5.29
N GLU A 118 -16.63 8.28 -4.75
CA GLU A 118 -16.52 9.39 -3.79
C GLU A 118 -15.92 8.92 -2.46
N ASP A 119 -16.38 7.79 -1.92
CA ASP A 119 -15.83 7.17 -0.71
C ASP A 119 -14.34 6.82 -0.87
N LEU A 120 -13.96 6.32 -2.04
CA LEU A 120 -12.56 6.04 -2.35
C LEU A 120 -11.71 7.31 -2.37
N LYS A 121 -12.20 8.41 -2.97
CA LYS A 121 -11.52 9.70 -2.97
C LYS A 121 -11.38 10.26 -1.56
N ALA A 122 -12.46 10.25 -0.78
CA ALA A 122 -12.44 10.68 0.62
C ALA A 122 -11.42 9.89 1.45
N TYR A 123 -11.38 8.56 1.27
CA TYR A 123 -10.40 7.70 1.93
C TYR A 123 -8.95 8.04 1.53
N LEU A 124 -8.70 8.28 0.24
CA LEU A 124 -7.35 8.59 -0.26
C LEU A 124 -6.84 9.97 0.18
N THR A 125 -7.73 10.89 0.50
CA THR A 125 -7.36 12.20 1.08
C THR A 125 -6.70 12.05 2.45
N THR A 126 -7.11 11.03 3.22
CA THR A 126 -6.59 10.71 4.55
C THR A 126 -5.89 9.36 4.58
N ALA A 127 -5.23 9.00 3.47
CA ALA A 127 -4.57 7.69 3.33
C ALA A 127 -3.60 7.42 4.50
N PRO A 128 -3.65 6.23 5.10
CA PRO A 128 -2.87 5.94 6.29
C PRO A 128 -1.37 5.89 5.97
N LEU A 129 -0.58 6.38 6.91
CA LEU A 129 0.84 6.17 6.98
C LEU A 129 1.10 4.72 7.42
N LEU A 130 1.92 3.99 6.67
CA LEU A 130 2.36 2.67 7.07
C LEU A 130 3.62 2.78 7.94
N SER A 131 3.57 2.16 9.11
CA SER A 131 4.72 2.12 10.01
C SER A 131 5.68 1.00 9.60
N PRO A 132 7.00 1.21 9.69
CA PRO A 132 7.96 0.14 9.57
C PRO A 132 7.81 -0.82 10.76
N SER A 133 7.99 -2.12 10.52
CA SER A 133 8.16 -3.09 11.60
C SER A 133 9.54 -2.95 12.23
N VAL A 134 9.66 -3.27 13.51
CA VAL A 134 10.91 -3.31 14.27
C VAL A 134 11.24 -4.76 14.55
N LEU A 135 12.52 -5.12 14.47
CA LEU A 135 12.95 -6.49 14.75
C LEU A 135 12.66 -6.85 16.22
N GLY A 136 12.05 -8.02 16.45
CA GLY A 136 11.71 -8.50 17.78
C GLY A 136 10.41 -7.95 18.37
N GLU A 137 9.59 -7.19 17.60
CA GLU A 137 8.27 -6.75 18.05
C GLU A 137 7.17 -7.76 17.66
N GLU A 138 6.13 -7.82 18.46
CA GLU A 138 4.92 -8.58 18.15
C GLU A 138 4.09 -7.85 17.09
N LEU A 139 3.65 -8.60 16.08
CA LEU A 139 2.76 -8.10 15.04
C LEU A 139 1.41 -8.83 15.10
N TYR A 140 0.33 -8.09 14.92
CA TYR A 140 -1.01 -8.62 14.94
C TYR A 140 -1.61 -8.63 13.53
N LEU A 141 -2.07 -9.80 13.09
CA LEU A 141 -2.74 -9.96 11.81
C LEU A 141 -4.25 -10.02 12.01
N TYR A 142 -4.97 -9.04 11.49
CA TYR A 142 -6.42 -9.05 11.43
C TYR A 142 -6.87 -9.50 10.04
N LEU A 143 -7.77 -10.47 10.00
CA LEU A 143 -8.37 -11.00 8.79
C LEU A 143 -9.86 -10.69 8.78
N ALA A 144 -10.35 -10.17 7.65
CA ALA A 144 -11.76 -9.98 7.39
C ALA A 144 -12.14 -10.75 6.12
N VAL A 145 -13.14 -11.61 6.23
CA VAL A 145 -13.64 -12.43 5.12
C VAL A 145 -15.05 -11.99 4.79
N THR A 146 -15.26 -11.61 3.54
CA THR A 146 -16.59 -11.33 2.98
C THR A 146 -16.92 -12.37 1.91
N SER A 147 -18.17 -12.38 1.43
CA SER A 147 -18.57 -13.25 0.31
C SER A 147 -17.77 -13.03 -0.98
N HIS A 148 -17.05 -11.91 -1.10
CA HIS A 148 -16.38 -11.49 -2.32
C HIS A 148 -14.87 -11.39 -2.19
N ALA A 149 -14.35 -11.20 -0.96
CA ALA A 149 -12.95 -10.91 -0.74
C ALA A 149 -12.45 -11.41 0.61
N ILE A 150 -11.14 -11.66 0.66
CA ILE A 150 -10.37 -11.75 1.91
C ILE A 150 -9.51 -10.51 1.99
N SER A 151 -9.59 -9.80 3.10
CA SER A 151 -8.77 -8.63 3.39
C SER A 151 -8.01 -8.84 4.69
N SER A 152 -6.79 -8.35 4.75
CA SER A 152 -6.01 -8.40 5.98
C SER A 152 -5.27 -7.10 6.22
N VAL A 153 -5.00 -6.84 7.49
CA VAL A 153 -4.09 -5.79 7.93
C VAL A 153 -3.11 -6.37 8.93
N LEU A 154 -1.85 -6.11 8.71
CA LEU A 154 -0.79 -6.34 9.68
C LEU A 154 -0.58 -5.04 10.44
N ILE A 155 -0.64 -5.11 11.75
CA ILE A 155 -0.44 -3.96 12.62
C ILE A 155 0.65 -4.22 13.65
N ARG A 156 1.28 -3.17 14.11
CA ARG A 156 2.12 -3.14 15.30
C ARG A 156 1.44 -2.32 16.39
N GLU A 157 1.73 -2.62 17.62
CA GLU A 157 1.30 -1.82 18.76
C GLU A 157 2.47 -1.00 19.30
N GLU A 158 2.23 0.31 19.48
CA GLU A 158 3.16 1.20 20.14
C GLU A 158 2.45 1.84 21.34
N GLY A 159 2.65 1.24 22.50
CA GLY A 159 1.89 1.56 23.69
C GLY A 159 0.42 1.11 23.55
N ARG A 160 -0.51 2.08 23.41
CA ARG A 160 -1.95 1.79 23.19
C ARG A 160 -2.43 2.15 21.79
N VAL A 161 -1.50 2.47 20.88
CA VAL A 161 -1.82 2.92 19.53
C VAL A 161 -1.49 1.82 18.54
N GLN A 162 -2.49 1.40 17.76
CA GLN A 162 -2.33 0.45 16.68
C GLN A 162 -1.91 1.18 15.40
N LYS A 163 -0.76 0.81 14.85
CA LYS A 163 -0.20 1.40 13.63
C LYS A 163 -0.18 0.35 12.51
N PRO A 164 -0.77 0.64 11.34
CA PRO A 164 -0.75 -0.30 10.24
C PRO A 164 0.66 -0.42 9.64
N VAL A 165 1.07 -1.66 9.40
CA VAL A 165 2.32 -1.99 8.71
C VAL A 165 2.04 -2.34 7.25
N TYR A 166 0.96 -3.08 7.00
CA TYR A 166 0.64 -3.57 5.67
C TYR A 166 -0.84 -3.91 5.52
N TYR A 167 -1.44 -3.48 4.41
CA TYR A 167 -2.78 -3.94 4.00
C TYR A 167 -2.67 -4.89 2.82
N THR A 168 -3.51 -5.91 2.78
CA THR A 168 -3.73 -6.72 1.58
C THR A 168 -5.22 -7.03 1.41
N SER A 169 -5.63 -7.20 0.17
CA SER A 169 -7.00 -7.59 -0.15
C SER A 169 -7.02 -8.39 -1.45
N ARG A 170 -7.75 -9.50 -1.45
CA ARG A 170 -7.83 -10.41 -2.60
C ARG A 170 -9.27 -10.83 -2.85
N ALA A 171 -9.71 -10.72 -4.10
CA ALA A 171 -11.02 -11.21 -4.50
C ALA A 171 -11.09 -12.74 -4.45
N LEU A 172 -12.19 -13.26 -3.92
CA LEU A 172 -12.54 -14.67 -3.98
C LEU A 172 -13.09 -15.01 -5.36
N ARG A 173 -12.65 -16.12 -5.93
CA ARG A 173 -13.09 -16.60 -7.26
C ARG A 173 -13.41 -18.09 -7.19
N GLY A 174 -14.47 -18.49 -7.92
CA GLY A 174 -14.86 -19.90 -8.04
C GLY A 174 -15.30 -20.49 -6.70
N ALA A 175 -14.90 -21.73 -6.41
CA ALA A 175 -15.29 -22.47 -5.19
C ALA A 175 -14.94 -21.75 -3.88
N LYS A 176 -13.97 -20.84 -3.89
CA LYS A 176 -13.60 -20.04 -2.72
C LYS A 176 -14.65 -19.00 -2.33
N SER A 177 -15.60 -18.68 -3.20
CA SER A 177 -16.71 -17.78 -2.87
C SER A 177 -17.82 -18.47 -2.04
N MET A 178 -17.70 -19.76 -1.77
CA MET A 178 -18.65 -20.54 -0.96
C MET A 178 -18.24 -20.62 0.52
N ILE A 179 -17.23 -19.91 0.94
CA ILE A 179 -16.82 -19.86 2.36
C ILE A 179 -17.91 -19.09 3.14
N PRO A 180 -18.39 -19.60 4.29
CA PRO A 180 -19.35 -18.87 5.11
C PRO A 180 -18.85 -17.50 5.50
N THR A 181 -19.70 -16.50 5.35
CA THR A 181 -19.41 -15.06 5.43
C THR A 181 -19.26 -14.59 6.88
N ASP A 182 -18.58 -13.48 7.06
CA ASP A 182 -18.49 -12.64 8.27
C ASP A 182 -17.78 -13.27 9.47
N ARG A 183 -16.50 -13.60 9.27
CA ARG A 183 -15.58 -13.83 10.38
C ARG A 183 -14.41 -12.84 10.32
N GLU A 184 -14.29 -12.02 11.35
CA GLU A 184 -13.03 -11.35 11.67
C GLU A 184 -12.24 -12.28 12.59
N VAL A 185 -11.00 -12.57 12.19
CA VAL A 185 -10.09 -13.42 12.97
C VAL A 185 -8.80 -12.64 13.17
N SER A 186 -8.34 -12.58 14.40
CA SER A 186 -7.04 -11.98 14.75
C SER A 186 -6.02 -13.07 15.09
N PHE A 187 -4.81 -12.92 14.57
CA PHE A 187 -3.67 -13.76 14.92
C PHE A 187 -2.51 -12.89 15.38
N CYS A 188 -1.84 -13.31 16.45
CA CYS A 188 -0.55 -12.76 16.82
C CYS A 188 0.53 -13.50 16.01
N ILE A 189 1.44 -12.77 15.38
CA ILE A 189 2.59 -13.30 14.66
C ILE A 189 3.83 -12.82 15.41
N ASP A 190 4.51 -13.74 16.07
CA ASP A 190 5.82 -13.47 16.68
C ASP A 190 6.86 -13.30 15.58
N HIS A 191 7.55 -12.17 15.56
CA HIS A 191 8.56 -11.83 14.57
C HIS A 191 9.97 -12.20 15.06
N SER A 192 10.10 -13.39 15.65
CA SER A 192 11.38 -13.96 16.08
C SER A 192 12.01 -14.78 14.94
N ILE A 193 12.51 -14.11 13.88
CA ILE A 193 13.43 -14.70 12.90
C ILE A 193 14.49 -13.65 12.55
#